data_6b35379c265a750e233004b959273aca
#
_entry.id   6b35379c265a750e233004b959273aca
#
_cell.length_a   1.000
_cell.length_b   1.000
_cell.length_c   1.000
_cell.angle_alpha   90.00
_cell.angle_beta   90.00
_cell.angle_gamma   90.00
#
_symmetry.space_group_name_H-M   'P 1'
#
loop_
_entity.id
_entity.type
_entity.pdbx_description
1 polymer ?
#
loop_
_entity_poly.entity_id
_entity_poly.type
_entity_poly.pdbx_seq_one_letter_code
_entity_poly.pdbx_strand_id
1 'polypeptide(L)'
;MGSLQRMAVLCGLTVLLASTAAQAEDWKVAKNEDGIKVSLSEVAGSDYKAYQGVTLMKTTIAKLRALQEDVSGACTWIHECKTQKLLKHEGDQSWTYTQFNTPWPVTARDSVLHVTTIEGADGSLTRKLEGVPKYLPEEKGFVRVTKVDGFWKFVPKGDQVEVTYQVHTEPGGSIPPMVANKFVVDAPFNTLKALKARAEK
;
A
#
# COMPACT_ATOMS: atom_id res chain seq x y z
N MET A 1 8.41 67.85 42.45
CA MET A 1 7.19 67.23 41.85
C MET A 1 7.65 66.57 40.54
N GLY A 2 8.00 65.30 40.57
CA GLY A 2 8.57 64.54 39.48
C GLY A 2 7.61 63.44 39.02
N SER A 3 7.25 63.51 37.76
CA SER A 3 6.39 62.58 37.04
C SER A 3 7.23 61.34 36.60
N LEU A 4 6.95 60.13 37.11
CA LEU A 4 7.51 58.90 36.66
C LEU A 4 6.73 58.41 35.41
N GLN A 5 7.35 58.43 34.26
CA GLN A 5 6.87 57.72 33.05
C GLN A 5 7.21 56.24 33.15
N ARG A 6 6.18 55.41 33.15
CA ARG A 6 6.32 53.93 33.03
C ARG A 6 6.34 53.57 31.58
N MET A 7 7.51 53.12 31.08
CA MET A 7 7.67 52.48 29.77
C MET A 7 7.16 51.02 29.89
N ALA A 8 6.09 50.72 29.14
CA ALA A 8 5.63 49.36 28.92
C ALA A 8 6.36 48.75 27.73
N VAL A 9 7.17 47.71 27.99
CA VAL A 9 7.81 46.93 26.93
C VAL A 9 6.80 45.85 26.53
N LEU A 10 6.26 45.98 25.30
CA LEU A 10 5.50 44.90 24.65
C LEU A 10 6.49 43.90 24.05
N CYS A 11 6.65 42.72 24.67
CA CYS A 11 7.29 41.58 24.03
C CYS A 11 6.29 40.94 23.05
N GLY A 12 6.47 41.20 21.77
CA GLY A 12 5.74 40.53 20.70
C GLY A 12 6.27 39.10 20.51
N LEU A 13 5.47 38.11 20.88
CA LEU A 13 5.74 36.70 20.65
C LEU A 13 5.36 36.36 19.21
N THR A 14 6.33 36.35 18.29
CA THR A 14 6.15 35.87 16.92
C THR A 14 6.14 34.34 16.92
N VAL A 15 4.95 33.74 16.83
CA VAL A 15 4.79 32.30 16.60
C VAL A 15 5.08 32.04 15.11
N LEU A 16 6.23 31.45 14.81
CA LEU A 16 6.51 30.89 13.48
C LEU A 16 5.67 29.63 13.31
N LEU A 17 4.59 29.74 12.53
CA LEU A 17 3.86 28.58 11.99
C LEU A 17 4.74 27.94 10.92
N ALA A 18 5.45 26.87 11.27
CA ALA A 18 6.11 26.00 10.31
C ALA A 18 5.02 25.25 9.55
N SER A 19 4.66 25.74 8.36
CA SER A 19 3.82 25.01 7.42
C SER A 19 4.63 23.84 6.90
N THR A 20 4.34 22.63 7.37
CA THR A 20 4.81 21.40 6.72
C THR A 20 4.09 21.30 5.39
N ALA A 21 4.76 21.73 4.32
CA ALA A 21 4.30 21.45 2.96
C ALA A 21 4.26 19.94 2.80
N ALA A 22 3.05 19.37 2.71
CA ALA A 22 2.87 18.01 2.24
C ALA A 22 3.43 17.96 0.82
N GLN A 23 4.59 17.33 0.64
CA GLN A 23 5.16 17.09 -0.68
C GLN A 23 4.18 16.21 -1.43
N ALA A 24 3.56 16.73 -2.48
CA ALA A 24 2.76 15.95 -3.39
C ALA A 24 3.68 14.88 -4.01
N GLU A 25 3.31 13.61 -3.85
CA GLU A 25 4.05 12.52 -4.48
C GLU A 25 4.01 12.69 -6.00
N ASP A 26 5.18 12.76 -6.64
CA ASP A 26 5.32 12.89 -8.12
C ASP A 26 5.13 11.50 -8.77
N TRP A 27 3.89 11.16 -9.10
CA TRP A 27 3.52 9.90 -9.74
C TRP A 27 3.75 9.95 -11.25
N LYS A 28 4.67 9.12 -11.76
CA LYS A 28 4.95 8.96 -13.19
C LYS A 28 4.31 7.70 -13.74
N VAL A 29 3.49 7.84 -14.77
CA VAL A 29 2.84 6.68 -15.42
C VAL A 29 3.90 5.78 -16.03
N ALA A 30 3.93 4.51 -15.60
CA ALA A 30 4.82 3.47 -16.11
C ALA A 30 4.12 2.49 -17.04
N LYS A 31 2.81 2.25 -16.84
CA LYS A 31 1.98 1.37 -17.67
C LYS A 31 0.52 1.85 -17.67
N ASN A 32 -0.14 1.77 -18.84
CA ASN A 32 -1.56 2.09 -18.97
C ASN A 32 -2.16 1.18 -20.06
N GLU A 33 -2.70 0.05 -19.64
CA GLU A 33 -3.25 -0.99 -20.51
C GLU A 33 -4.50 -1.62 -19.87
N ASP A 34 -5.40 -2.17 -20.65
CA ASP A 34 -6.60 -2.90 -20.20
C ASP A 34 -7.47 -2.10 -19.18
N GLY A 35 -7.43 -0.75 -19.26
CA GLY A 35 -8.09 0.11 -18.29
C GLY A 35 -7.43 0.12 -16.90
N ILE A 36 -6.20 -0.36 -16.79
CA ILE A 36 -5.39 -0.36 -15.58
C ILE A 36 -4.20 0.60 -15.79
N LYS A 37 -4.13 1.63 -14.96
CA LYS A 37 -3.01 2.58 -14.95
C LYS A 37 -2.11 2.28 -13.76
N VAL A 38 -0.82 2.03 -14.02
CA VAL A 38 0.23 1.89 -13.00
C VAL A 38 1.17 3.08 -13.07
N SER A 39 1.37 3.76 -11.95
CA SER A 39 2.29 4.87 -11.79
C SER A 39 3.33 4.53 -10.72
N LEU A 40 4.52 5.11 -10.84
CA LEU A 40 5.61 4.96 -9.89
C LEU A 40 5.99 6.31 -9.30
N SER A 41 6.42 6.33 -8.04
CA SER A 41 6.97 7.50 -7.36
C SER A 41 8.25 7.11 -6.62
N GLU A 42 9.21 8.05 -6.57
CA GLU A 42 10.39 7.92 -5.72
C GLU A 42 10.00 8.08 -4.26
N VAL A 43 10.65 7.33 -3.39
CA VAL A 43 10.42 7.39 -1.94
C VAL A 43 11.68 7.89 -1.26
N ALA A 44 11.57 8.97 -0.50
CA ALA A 44 12.70 9.56 0.19
C ALA A 44 13.39 8.55 1.12
N GLY A 45 14.69 8.38 0.96
CA GLY A 45 15.50 7.44 1.76
C GLY A 45 15.36 5.97 1.36
N SER A 46 14.75 5.66 0.21
CA SER A 46 14.67 4.31 -0.34
C SER A 46 15.18 4.26 -1.78
N ASP A 47 15.88 3.19 -2.15
CA ASP A 47 16.25 2.88 -3.53
C ASP A 47 15.09 2.23 -4.31
N TYR A 48 14.01 1.89 -3.63
CA TYR A 48 12.84 1.20 -4.18
C TYR A 48 11.66 2.17 -4.34
N LYS A 49 11.04 2.14 -5.51
CA LYS A 49 9.91 3.00 -5.83
C LYS A 49 8.63 2.49 -5.19
N ALA A 50 7.76 3.43 -4.82
CA ALA A 50 6.35 3.13 -4.59
C ALA A 50 5.62 2.95 -5.93
N TYR A 51 4.58 2.13 -5.93
CA TYR A 51 3.66 2.01 -7.05
C TYR A 51 2.22 2.37 -6.64
N GLN A 52 1.47 2.85 -7.61
CA GLN A 52 0.04 3.05 -7.51
C GLN A 52 -0.63 2.49 -8.77
N GLY A 53 -1.49 1.50 -8.59
CA GLY A 53 -2.35 0.97 -9.63
C GLY A 53 -3.77 1.48 -9.46
N VAL A 54 -4.41 1.96 -10.53
CA VAL A 54 -5.80 2.46 -10.51
C VAL A 54 -6.57 1.84 -11.65
N THR A 55 -7.80 1.37 -11.36
CA THR A 55 -8.72 0.84 -12.37
C THR A 55 -10.17 1.00 -11.93
N LEU A 56 -11.10 0.99 -12.89
CA LEU A 56 -12.54 0.85 -12.64
C LEU A 56 -12.96 -0.61 -12.81
N MET A 57 -13.78 -1.10 -11.88
CA MET A 57 -14.34 -2.45 -11.92
C MET A 57 -15.86 -2.39 -11.83
N LYS A 58 -16.55 -3.12 -12.72
CA LYS A 58 -18.03 -3.25 -12.68
C LYS A 58 -18.41 -4.29 -11.62
N THR A 59 -18.46 -3.84 -10.36
CA THR A 59 -18.63 -4.68 -9.19
C THR A 59 -19.13 -3.86 -8.00
N THR A 60 -19.23 -4.49 -6.83
CA THR A 60 -19.59 -3.82 -5.56
C THR A 60 -18.42 -3.85 -4.56
N ILE A 61 -18.41 -2.90 -3.63
CA ILE A 61 -17.43 -2.89 -2.53
C ILE A 61 -17.55 -4.16 -1.67
N ALA A 62 -18.77 -4.64 -1.41
CA ALA A 62 -18.98 -5.87 -0.64
C ALA A 62 -18.32 -7.08 -1.32
N LYS A 63 -18.38 -7.19 -2.64
CA LYS A 63 -17.73 -8.28 -3.38
C LYS A 63 -16.20 -8.15 -3.35
N LEU A 64 -15.66 -6.93 -3.50
CA LEU A 64 -14.22 -6.68 -3.38
C LEU A 64 -13.71 -6.99 -1.98
N ARG A 65 -14.45 -6.60 -0.93
CA ARG A 65 -14.15 -6.95 0.46
C ARG A 65 -14.10 -8.47 0.63
N ALA A 66 -15.13 -9.18 0.19
CA ALA A 66 -15.19 -10.65 0.29
C ALA A 66 -14.02 -11.33 -0.43
N LEU A 67 -13.62 -10.87 -1.63
CA LEU A 67 -12.47 -11.39 -2.35
C LEU A 67 -11.15 -11.14 -1.62
N GLN A 68 -11.01 -10.00 -0.94
CA GLN A 68 -9.81 -9.66 -0.18
C GLN A 68 -9.74 -10.32 1.20
N GLU A 69 -10.86 -10.74 1.76
CA GLU A 69 -10.93 -11.47 3.03
C GLU A 69 -10.86 -12.99 2.84
N ASP A 70 -11.11 -13.48 1.62
CA ASP A 70 -10.89 -14.89 1.25
C ASP A 70 -9.39 -15.19 1.10
N VAL A 71 -8.73 -15.44 2.25
CA VAL A 71 -7.30 -15.79 2.30
C VAL A 71 -6.99 -17.05 1.50
N SER A 72 -7.92 -18.01 1.45
CA SER A 72 -7.74 -19.28 0.72
C SER A 72 -7.72 -19.07 -0.80
N GLY A 73 -8.50 -18.13 -1.29
CA GLY A 73 -8.57 -17.75 -2.70
C GLY A 73 -7.52 -16.71 -3.13
N ALA A 74 -6.81 -16.10 -2.21
CA ALA A 74 -5.94 -14.93 -2.46
C ALA A 74 -4.88 -15.19 -3.54
N CYS A 75 -4.20 -16.33 -3.51
CA CYS A 75 -3.18 -16.67 -4.50
C CYS A 75 -3.71 -16.94 -5.92
N THR A 76 -5.02 -16.85 -6.11
CA THR A 76 -5.62 -16.97 -7.44
C THR A 76 -5.70 -15.63 -8.18
N TRP A 77 -5.39 -14.51 -7.48
CA TRP A 77 -5.39 -13.17 -8.06
C TRP A 77 -4.19 -12.30 -7.65
N ILE A 78 -3.53 -12.59 -6.52
CA ILE A 78 -2.29 -11.91 -6.15
C ILE A 78 -1.15 -12.46 -7.01
N HIS A 79 -0.48 -11.56 -7.74
CA HIS A 79 0.64 -11.92 -8.60
C HIS A 79 1.77 -12.61 -7.84
N GLU A 80 2.29 -13.70 -8.41
CA GLU A 80 3.39 -14.51 -7.85
C GLU A 80 3.11 -15.07 -6.43
N CYS A 81 1.87 -15.04 -5.95
CA CYS A 81 1.51 -15.62 -4.68
C CYS A 81 1.60 -17.16 -4.74
N LYS A 82 2.41 -17.75 -3.87
CA LYS A 82 2.57 -19.20 -3.72
C LYS A 82 1.59 -19.76 -2.68
N THR A 83 1.56 -19.14 -1.50
CA THR A 83 0.65 -19.48 -0.40
C THR A 83 0.28 -18.23 0.38
N GLN A 84 -0.94 -18.19 0.93
CA GLN A 84 -1.32 -17.20 1.92
C GLN A 84 -2.02 -17.90 3.09
N LYS A 85 -1.76 -17.43 4.31
CA LYS A 85 -2.35 -17.94 5.55
C LYS A 85 -2.87 -16.79 6.40
N LEU A 86 -4.06 -16.96 6.96
CA LEU A 86 -4.55 -16.10 8.03
C LEU A 86 -3.87 -16.51 9.33
N LEU A 87 -3.21 -15.58 10.00
CA LEU A 87 -2.55 -15.80 11.28
C LEU A 87 -3.46 -15.39 12.44
N LYS A 88 -4.18 -14.28 12.27
CA LYS A 88 -5.06 -13.72 13.28
C LYS A 88 -6.11 -12.84 12.63
N HIS A 89 -7.30 -12.77 13.24
CA HIS A 89 -8.37 -11.85 12.87
C HIS A 89 -9.03 -11.29 14.14
N GLU A 90 -9.16 -9.97 14.22
CA GLU A 90 -9.78 -9.25 15.35
C GLU A 90 -10.56 -8.05 14.81
N GLY A 91 -11.88 -8.13 14.77
CA GLY A 91 -12.74 -7.07 14.24
C GLY A 91 -12.34 -6.69 12.82
N ASP A 92 -11.99 -5.43 12.60
CA ASP A 92 -11.56 -4.90 11.30
C ASP A 92 -10.06 -5.08 11.02
N GLN A 93 -9.36 -5.90 11.81
CA GLN A 93 -7.94 -6.16 11.69
C GLN A 93 -7.67 -7.61 11.38
N SER A 94 -6.69 -7.87 10.51
CA SER A 94 -6.22 -9.22 10.21
C SER A 94 -4.70 -9.24 10.03
N TRP A 95 -4.09 -10.38 10.39
CA TRP A 95 -2.67 -10.65 10.16
C TRP A 95 -2.55 -11.79 9.19
N THR A 96 -1.81 -11.60 8.12
CA THR A 96 -1.63 -12.60 7.06
C THR A 96 -0.16 -12.86 6.82
N TYR A 97 0.16 -14.11 6.51
CA TYR A 97 1.47 -14.55 6.05
C TYR A 97 1.37 -14.96 4.59
N THR A 98 2.24 -14.42 3.75
CA THR A 98 2.24 -14.72 2.31
C THR A 98 3.64 -15.11 1.87
N GLN A 99 3.75 -16.19 1.10
CA GLN A 99 4.95 -16.59 0.37
C GLN A 99 4.77 -16.26 -1.11
N PHE A 100 5.82 -15.70 -1.72
CA PHE A 100 5.84 -15.33 -3.13
C PHE A 100 6.90 -16.12 -3.89
N ASN A 101 6.56 -16.54 -5.10
CA ASN A 101 7.53 -16.97 -6.07
C ASN A 101 8.28 -15.74 -6.61
N THR A 102 9.57 -15.88 -6.80
CA THR A 102 10.36 -14.85 -7.49
C THR A 102 11.14 -15.52 -8.61
N PRO A 103 11.29 -14.88 -9.79
CA PRO A 103 12.05 -15.45 -10.87
C PRO A 103 13.53 -15.61 -10.46
N TRP A 104 14.12 -16.71 -10.87
CA TRP A 104 15.56 -16.92 -10.73
C TRP A 104 16.35 -15.75 -11.39
N PRO A 105 17.47 -15.24 -10.81
CA PRO A 105 18.19 -15.77 -9.65
C PRO A 105 17.76 -15.16 -8.29
N VAL A 106 16.61 -14.52 -8.21
CA VAL A 106 16.14 -13.85 -6.98
C VAL A 106 15.55 -14.90 -6.03
N THR A 107 16.04 -14.93 -4.78
CA THR A 107 15.49 -15.80 -3.74
C THR A 107 14.01 -15.50 -3.49
N ALA A 108 13.19 -16.50 -3.24
CA ALA A 108 11.78 -16.35 -2.89
C ALA A 108 11.59 -15.45 -1.65
N ARG A 109 10.49 -14.72 -1.62
CA ARG A 109 10.16 -13.79 -0.52
C ARG A 109 8.98 -14.28 0.28
N ASP A 110 8.97 -13.88 1.55
CA ASP A 110 7.78 -13.97 2.37
C ASP A 110 7.47 -12.62 3.05
N SER A 111 6.23 -12.40 3.40
CA SER A 111 5.83 -11.22 4.16
C SER A 111 4.78 -11.55 5.21
N VAL A 112 4.78 -10.79 6.30
CA VAL A 112 3.70 -10.75 7.26
C VAL A 112 3.10 -9.36 7.22
N LEU A 113 1.80 -9.28 6.97
CA LEU A 113 1.05 -8.03 6.94
C LEU A 113 0.05 -7.97 8.09
N HIS A 114 -0.03 -6.80 8.70
CA HIS A 114 -1.17 -6.34 9.47
C HIS A 114 -2.05 -5.52 8.54
N VAL A 115 -3.31 -5.89 8.42
CA VAL A 115 -4.30 -5.22 7.57
C VAL A 115 -5.38 -4.63 8.45
N THR A 116 -5.64 -3.33 8.31
CA THR A 116 -6.73 -2.62 9.00
C THR A 116 -7.75 -2.15 7.98
N THR A 117 -9.00 -2.56 8.15
CA THR A 117 -10.13 -2.17 7.29
C THR A 117 -10.84 -0.96 7.90
N ILE A 118 -11.10 0.07 7.08
CA ILE A 118 -11.74 1.32 7.48
C ILE A 118 -12.86 1.64 6.50
N GLU A 119 -14.08 1.78 6.99
CA GLU A 119 -15.24 2.18 6.20
C GLU A 119 -15.35 3.71 6.23
N GLY A 120 -15.47 4.33 5.06
CA GLY A 120 -15.69 5.76 4.91
C GLY A 120 -17.18 6.12 4.97
N ALA A 121 -17.49 7.31 5.49
CA ALA A 121 -18.87 7.82 5.53
C ALA A 121 -19.49 8.03 4.12
N ASP A 122 -18.65 8.11 3.09
CA ASP A 122 -19.01 8.19 1.67
C ASP A 122 -19.27 6.81 1.03
N GLY A 123 -19.27 5.75 1.82
CA GLY A 123 -19.39 4.38 1.36
C GLY A 123 -18.10 3.79 0.79
N SER A 124 -16.98 4.51 0.85
CA SER A 124 -15.67 3.98 0.47
C SER A 124 -15.15 2.96 1.50
N LEU A 125 -14.26 2.09 1.07
CA LEU A 125 -13.55 1.13 1.93
C LEU A 125 -12.06 1.29 1.70
N THR A 126 -11.30 1.41 2.80
CA THR A 126 -9.83 1.42 2.76
C THR A 126 -9.30 0.24 3.57
N ARG A 127 -8.36 -0.50 3.01
CA ARG A 127 -7.61 -1.54 3.71
C ARG A 127 -6.15 -1.12 3.75
N LYS A 128 -5.71 -0.64 4.90
CA LYS A 128 -4.30 -0.29 5.15
C LYS A 128 -3.47 -1.56 5.25
N LEU A 129 -2.28 -1.52 4.67
CA LEU A 129 -1.33 -2.63 4.65
C LEU A 129 -0.05 -2.18 5.37
N GLU A 130 0.28 -2.85 6.46
CA GLU A 130 1.50 -2.59 7.24
C GLU A 130 2.32 -3.88 7.35
N GLY A 131 3.59 -3.83 6.94
CA GLY A 131 4.53 -4.92 7.13
C GLY A 131 4.90 -5.07 8.60
N VAL A 132 4.73 -6.29 9.14
CA VAL A 132 5.11 -6.64 10.52
C VAL A 132 6.12 -7.80 10.52
N PRO A 133 7.34 -7.59 9.99
CA PRO A 133 8.30 -8.65 9.67
C PRO A 133 8.73 -9.48 10.88
N LYS A 134 8.65 -8.92 12.09
CA LYS A 134 9.02 -9.59 13.35
C LYS A 134 7.87 -10.39 14.01
N TYR A 135 6.68 -10.38 13.41
CA TYR A 135 5.51 -11.08 13.96
C TYR A 135 5.68 -12.62 13.96
N LEU A 136 6.40 -13.14 12.97
CA LEU A 136 6.81 -14.55 12.89
C LEU A 136 8.33 -14.66 12.75
N PRO A 137 8.95 -15.76 13.22
CA PRO A 137 10.31 -16.11 12.85
C PRO A 137 10.50 -16.13 11.32
N GLU A 138 11.73 -15.92 10.88
CA GLU A 138 12.08 -16.06 9.46
C GLU A 138 11.97 -17.51 9.02
N GLU A 139 11.46 -17.72 7.80
CA GLU A 139 11.26 -19.05 7.21
C GLU A 139 12.45 -19.42 6.31
N LYS A 140 12.99 -20.62 6.52
CA LYS A 140 14.13 -21.12 5.73
C LYS A 140 13.78 -21.17 4.23
N GLY A 141 14.67 -20.63 3.41
CA GLY A 141 14.50 -20.59 1.96
C GLY A 141 13.75 -19.35 1.44
N PHE A 142 13.35 -18.45 2.33
CA PHE A 142 12.74 -17.17 2.00
C PHE A 142 13.56 -16.01 2.55
N VAL A 143 13.48 -14.87 1.89
CA VAL A 143 13.94 -13.59 2.43
C VAL A 143 12.71 -12.82 2.89
N ARG A 144 12.69 -12.45 4.17
CA ARG A 144 11.59 -11.67 4.76
C ARG A 144 11.58 -10.25 4.20
N VAL A 145 10.44 -9.84 3.64
CA VAL A 145 10.18 -8.45 3.28
C VAL A 145 10.23 -7.60 4.54
N THR A 146 11.10 -6.59 4.54
CA THR A 146 11.42 -5.82 5.76
C THR A 146 10.46 -4.67 6.03
N LYS A 147 9.86 -4.12 4.95
CA LYS A 147 8.87 -3.05 5.06
C LYS A 147 7.80 -3.22 3.98
N VAL A 148 6.56 -3.05 4.35
CA VAL A 148 5.42 -2.82 3.45
C VAL A 148 4.62 -1.69 4.06
N ASP A 149 4.32 -0.68 3.27
CA ASP A 149 3.44 0.43 3.63
C ASP A 149 2.56 0.76 2.44
N GLY A 150 1.25 0.70 2.64
CA GLY A 150 0.33 0.94 1.54
C GLY A 150 -1.13 0.72 1.88
N PHE A 151 -1.93 0.67 0.84
CA PHE A 151 -3.37 0.47 1.00
C PHE A 151 -4.05 -0.03 -0.28
N TRP A 152 -5.19 -0.62 -0.09
CA TRP A 152 -6.27 -0.73 -1.06
C TRP A 152 -7.33 0.31 -0.73
N LYS A 153 -7.83 1.04 -1.74
CA LYS A 153 -8.96 1.94 -1.59
C LYS A 153 -10.01 1.65 -2.65
N PHE A 154 -11.24 1.51 -2.22
CA PHE A 154 -12.40 1.23 -3.05
C PHE A 154 -13.38 2.38 -2.91
N VAL A 155 -13.68 3.09 -4.01
CA VAL A 155 -14.57 4.26 -4.01
C VAL A 155 -15.73 4.00 -4.97
N PRO A 156 -16.99 4.09 -4.51
CA PRO A 156 -18.13 3.93 -5.39
C PRO A 156 -18.14 4.99 -6.52
N LYS A 157 -18.39 4.57 -7.76
CA LYS A 157 -18.46 5.42 -8.95
C LYS A 157 -19.66 4.98 -9.82
N GLY A 158 -20.88 5.32 -9.38
CA GLY A 158 -22.10 4.88 -10.04
C GLY A 158 -22.28 3.36 -9.96
N ASP A 159 -22.30 2.68 -11.11
CA ASP A 159 -22.40 1.21 -11.23
C ASP A 159 -21.04 0.49 -11.18
N GLN A 160 -19.97 1.23 -10.91
CA GLN A 160 -18.60 0.73 -10.82
C GLN A 160 -17.95 1.11 -9.49
N VAL A 161 -16.79 0.51 -9.22
CA VAL A 161 -15.93 0.87 -8.11
C VAL A 161 -14.58 1.27 -8.68
N GLU A 162 -14.08 2.45 -8.30
CA GLU A 162 -12.70 2.82 -8.52
C GLU A 162 -11.84 2.13 -7.48
N VAL A 163 -10.89 1.34 -7.95
CA VAL A 163 -9.95 0.58 -7.13
C VAL A 163 -8.58 1.21 -7.25
N THR A 164 -8.03 1.64 -6.14
CA THR A 164 -6.63 2.09 -6.02
C THR A 164 -5.86 1.08 -5.17
N TYR A 165 -4.72 0.65 -5.67
CA TYR A 165 -3.75 -0.20 -4.96
C TYR A 165 -2.40 0.51 -4.95
N GLN A 166 -2.00 1.02 -3.79
CA GLN A 166 -0.75 1.75 -3.61
C GLN A 166 0.10 1.07 -2.56
N VAL A 167 1.37 0.83 -2.87
CA VAL A 167 2.31 0.21 -1.91
C VAL A 167 3.74 0.69 -2.17
N HIS A 168 4.48 0.89 -1.08
CA HIS A 168 5.93 0.92 -1.02
C HIS A 168 6.43 -0.32 -0.29
N THR A 169 7.46 -0.97 -0.81
CA THR A 169 8.02 -2.20 -0.25
C THR A 169 9.54 -2.14 -0.22
N GLU A 170 10.13 -2.47 0.95
CA GLU A 170 11.54 -2.83 1.07
C GLU A 170 11.65 -4.36 1.00
N PRO A 171 12.13 -4.92 -0.11
CA PRO A 171 12.03 -6.37 -0.37
C PRO A 171 12.96 -7.22 0.49
N GLY A 172 13.89 -6.60 1.22
CA GLY A 172 14.93 -7.29 1.99
C GLY A 172 15.97 -7.99 1.13
N GLY A 173 17.09 -8.37 1.76
CA GLY A 173 18.23 -9.02 1.08
C GLY A 173 18.84 -8.15 -0.02
N SER A 174 19.63 -8.77 -0.89
CA SER A 174 20.29 -8.08 -2.01
C SER A 174 19.49 -8.30 -3.30
N ILE A 175 18.72 -7.28 -3.71
CA ILE A 175 18.16 -7.20 -5.07
C ILE A 175 18.65 -5.89 -5.68
N PRO A 176 19.26 -5.93 -6.88
CA PRO A 176 19.59 -4.71 -7.58
C PRO A 176 18.32 -3.86 -7.79
N PRO A 177 18.32 -2.53 -7.47
CA PRO A 177 17.13 -1.69 -7.59
C PRO A 177 16.50 -1.72 -8.98
N MET A 178 17.30 -1.83 -10.04
CA MET A 178 16.82 -1.96 -11.41
C MET A 178 15.96 -3.22 -11.62
N VAL A 179 16.29 -4.33 -10.97
CA VAL A 179 15.51 -5.58 -11.04
C VAL A 179 14.23 -5.45 -10.21
N ALA A 180 14.36 -4.93 -8.97
CA ALA A 180 13.22 -4.70 -8.11
C ALA A 180 12.20 -3.73 -8.75
N ASN A 181 12.68 -2.63 -9.34
CA ASN A 181 11.82 -1.61 -9.97
C ASN A 181 11.10 -2.10 -11.24
N LYS A 182 11.53 -3.21 -11.85
CA LYS A 182 10.76 -3.89 -12.89
C LYS A 182 9.55 -4.62 -12.31
N PHE A 183 9.72 -5.28 -11.17
CA PHE A 183 8.62 -5.99 -10.50
C PHE A 183 7.52 -5.06 -9.99
N VAL A 184 7.85 -3.82 -9.59
CA VAL A 184 6.86 -2.85 -9.11
C VAL A 184 5.88 -2.36 -10.18
N VAL A 185 6.10 -2.67 -11.46
CA VAL A 185 5.14 -2.41 -12.55
C VAL A 185 4.25 -3.65 -12.78
N ASP A 186 4.87 -4.82 -12.89
CA ASP A 186 4.16 -6.05 -13.27
C ASP A 186 3.28 -6.58 -12.12
N ALA A 187 3.74 -6.48 -10.87
CA ALA A 187 3.01 -6.98 -9.71
C ALA A 187 1.64 -6.28 -9.53
N PRO A 188 1.53 -4.94 -9.43
CA PRO A 188 0.23 -4.29 -9.31
C PRO A 188 -0.65 -4.46 -10.55
N PHE A 189 -0.07 -4.43 -11.76
CA PHE A 189 -0.81 -4.61 -12.99
C PHE A 189 -1.49 -5.98 -13.06
N ASN A 190 -0.71 -7.05 -12.87
CA ASN A 190 -1.23 -8.41 -12.96
C ASN A 190 -2.20 -8.73 -11.82
N THR A 191 -1.92 -8.24 -10.60
CA THR A 191 -2.82 -8.37 -9.45
C THR A 191 -4.16 -7.69 -9.72
N LEU A 192 -4.19 -6.45 -10.19
CA LEU A 192 -5.41 -5.72 -10.52
C LEU A 192 -6.16 -6.38 -11.67
N LYS A 193 -5.48 -6.85 -12.71
CA LYS A 193 -6.08 -7.56 -13.85
C LYS A 193 -6.77 -8.84 -13.40
N ALA A 194 -6.12 -9.63 -12.56
CA ALA A 194 -6.70 -10.87 -12.05
C ALA A 194 -7.84 -10.63 -11.05
N LEU A 195 -7.72 -9.61 -10.18
CA LEU A 195 -8.79 -9.21 -9.27
C LEU A 195 -10.01 -8.72 -10.03
N LYS A 196 -9.82 -7.86 -11.06
CA LYS A 196 -10.89 -7.35 -11.92
C LYS A 196 -11.65 -8.50 -12.60
N ALA A 197 -10.94 -9.43 -13.20
CA ALA A 197 -11.54 -10.60 -13.86
C ALA A 197 -12.39 -11.47 -12.93
N ARG A 198 -12.13 -11.45 -11.61
CA ARG A 198 -12.93 -12.15 -10.59
C ARG A 198 -14.09 -11.31 -10.08
N ALA A 199 -13.84 -10.03 -9.88
CA ALA A 199 -14.82 -9.12 -9.33
C ALA A 199 -15.99 -8.84 -10.30
N GLU A 200 -15.74 -8.93 -11.61
CA GLU A 200 -16.73 -8.66 -12.67
C GLU A 200 -17.53 -9.90 -13.13
N LYS A 201 -17.24 -11.10 -12.57
CA LYS A 201 -18.05 -12.32 -12.76
C LYS A 201 -19.28 -12.31 -11.87
#